data_9c2d1b6fa9f0c156b954dd951d9a2ea3
#
_entry.id   9c2d1b6fa9f0c156b954dd951d9a2ea3
#
_cell.length_a   1.000
_cell.length_b   1.000
_cell.length_c   1.000
_cell.angle_alpha   90.00
_cell.angle_beta   90.00
_cell.angle_gamma   90.00
#
_symmetry.space_group_name_H-M   'P 1'
#
loop_
_entity.id
_entity.type
_entity.pdbx_description
1 polymer ?
#
loop_
_entity_poly.entity_id
_entity_poly.type
_entity_poly.pdbx_seq_one_letter_code
_entity_poly.pdbx_strand_id
1 'polypeptide(L)'
;MTQTSGDVATVDAEVWPEGSLEVLSQLEVDLLRSSGEGGLYPLLRRCLLAVLNSGVENDDARAVLARYSNFEVAFLQKDRGLKMSLTAAPAHAFVDGEMIRGTRELLFAVLRDLVFARNEIHGDERFDLETTQGTTNAVFHIVRNARLLVLPAEVGLVVCWGGHAISRNEYDYSKLIGYELGLRELNICTGCGPGAMKGPMKGATIGHAKQRVRNGRYVGITEPGIIAAESPNPIVNSLVIMPDMEKRLEAFVRVGHGVIVLPGGAGTTEEILYLLGVLLHPDNANIPMPMIMTGPPSAEPYFRQIDEFVGATLGKEAQRRYEIIIGDAPAVANKMNGLLDRVREHRRQNGDAYYFNWRLKIDRDFQLPFKATHASMAALDVSEDLPKHELAANLRRVFSGIVSGNVREDTLALIEKDGPFRITGSGRIMTLLDDLLAAFVKQRRMKLASDEYIPCYRVDGGD
;
A
#
# COMPACT_ATOMS: atom_id res chain seq x y z
N MET A 1 -5.96 -8.02 -39.24
CA MET A 1 -7.33 -7.85 -38.79
C MET A 1 -7.38 -6.60 -37.92
N THR A 2 -7.85 -5.50 -38.47
CA THR A 2 -8.00 -4.20 -37.79
C THR A 2 -9.10 -4.35 -36.75
N GLN A 3 -8.74 -4.31 -35.47
CA GLN A 3 -9.71 -4.12 -34.40
C GLN A 3 -10.30 -2.73 -34.54
N THR A 4 -11.58 -2.66 -34.87
CA THR A 4 -12.39 -1.46 -34.76
C THR A 4 -12.35 -0.98 -33.32
N SER A 5 -11.84 0.23 -33.11
CA SER A 5 -11.95 0.95 -31.84
C SER A 5 -13.44 1.14 -31.54
N GLY A 6 -14.01 0.33 -30.68
CA GLY A 6 -15.32 0.60 -30.11
C GLY A 6 -15.24 1.93 -29.36
N ASP A 7 -16.16 2.85 -29.64
CA ASP A 7 -16.27 4.14 -28.95
C ASP A 7 -16.26 3.91 -27.44
N VAL A 8 -15.25 4.48 -26.76
CA VAL A 8 -15.14 4.43 -25.31
C VAL A 8 -16.24 5.31 -24.74
N ALA A 9 -17.16 4.73 -24.01
CA ALA A 9 -18.23 5.49 -23.39
C ALA A 9 -17.66 6.46 -22.34
N THR A 10 -17.78 7.76 -22.60
CA THR A 10 -17.34 8.83 -21.71
C THR A 10 -18.47 9.80 -21.42
N VAL A 11 -18.37 10.53 -20.33
CA VAL A 11 -19.30 11.58 -19.94
C VAL A 11 -18.53 12.83 -19.48
N ASP A 12 -19.12 13.99 -19.70
CA ASP A 12 -18.71 15.23 -19.07
C ASP A 12 -19.55 15.46 -17.83
N ALA A 13 -18.92 15.78 -16.71
CA ALA A 13 -19.61 15.94 -15.45
C ALA A 13 -19.02 17.08 -14.60
N GLU A 14 -19.87 17.66 -13.79
CA GLU A 14 -19.49 18.66 -12.80
C GLU A 14 -19.70 18.09 -11.40
N VAL A 15 -18.66 18.16 -10.58
CA VAL A 15 -18.67 17.61 -9.21
C VAL A 15 -18.27 18.69 -8.22
N TRP A 16 -19.00 18.77 -7.13
CA TRP A 16 -18.70 19.69 -6.03
C TRP A 16 -18.01 18.92 -4.92
N PRO A 17 -16.79 19.33 -4.50
CA PRO A 17 -16.16 18.82 -3.30
C PRO A 17 -17.01 19.05 -2.05
N GLU A 18 -16.70 18.30 -1.00
CA GLU A 18 -17.37 18.40 0.30
C GLU A 18 -16.34 18.71 1.41
N GLY A 19 -16.78 19.40 2.44
CA GLY A 19 -15.97 19.70 3.62
C GLY A 19 -14.88 20.75 3.36
N SER A 20 -13.65 20.52 3.84
CA SER A 20 -12.56 21.49 3.68
C SER A 20 -12.18 21.79 2.23
N LEU A 21 -12.51 20.89 1.32
CA LEU A 21 -12.23 21.06 -0.12
C LEU A 21 -13.21 22.01 -0.81
N GLU A 22 -14.32 22.40 -0.16
CA GLU A 22 -15.24 23.42 -0.70
C GLU A 22 -14.57 24.78 -0.78
N VAL A 23 -13.61 25.04 0.13
CA VAL A 23 -12.91 26.32 0.24
C VAL A 23 -11.41 26.06 0.16
N LEU A 24 -10.83 26.23 -1.02
CA LEU A 24 -9.39 26.21 -1.25
C LEU A 24 -8.88 27.63 -1.48
N SER A 25 -7.67 27.91 -1.02
CA SER A 25 -6.98 29.17 -1.31
C SER A 25 -6.59 29.26 -2.80
N GLN A 26 -6.33 30.48 -3.27
CA GLN A 26 -5.85 30.67 -4.64
C GLN A 26 -4.57 29.88 -4.91
N LEU A 27 -3.65 29.81 -3.94
CA LEU A 27 -2.41 29.05 -4.03
C LEU A 27 -2.66 27.55 -4.25
N GLU A 28 -3.60 26.96 -3.52
CA GLU A 28 -3.96 25.54 -3.67
C GLU A 28 -4.59 25.26 -5.04
N VAL A 29 -5.46 26.15 -5.50
CA VAL A 29 -6.09 26.01 -6.83
C VAL A 29 -5.04 26.13 -7.95
N ASP A 30 -4.09 27.08 -7.85
CA ASP A 30 -3.03 27.25 -8.83
C ASP A 30 -2.08 26.03 -8.83
N LEU A 31 -1.78 25.45 -7.68
CA LEU A 31 -1.01 24.22 -7.55
C LEU A 31 -1.69 23.03 -8.24
N LEU A 32 -3.01 22.88 -8.08
CA LEU A 32 -3.80 21.84 -8.73
C LEU A 32 -3.85 21.98 -10.26
N ARG A 33 -3.75 23.20 -10.76
CA ARG A 33 -3.75 23.51 -12.21
C ARG A 33 -2.36 23.40 -12.83
N SER A 34 -1.30 23.49 -12.04
CA SER A 34 0.06 23.55 -12.54
C SER A 34 0.52 22.20 -13.09
N SER A 35 0.94 22.21 -14.35
CA SER A 35 1.61 21.08 -15.03
C SER A 35 3.14 21.24 -15.06
N GLY A 36 3.67 22.38 -14.56
CA GLY A 36 5.10 22.65 -14.49
C GLY A 36 5.82 21.89 -13.37
N GLU A 37 7.11 22.17 -13.21
CA GLU A 37 7.93 21.59 -12.15
C GLU A 37 7.34 21.90 -10.76
N GLY A 38 7.11 20.86 -9.96
CA GLY A 38 6.45 20.98 -8.66
C GLY A 38 4.91 21.07 -8.68
N GLY A 39 4.27 21.11 -9.86
CA GLY A 39 2.81 21.08 -9.99
C GLY A 39 2.22 19.71 -9.74
N LEU A 40 0.95 19.69 -9.29
CA LEU A 40 0.26 18.44 -8.95
C LEU A 40 -0.58 17.87 -10.12
N TYR A 41 -0.88 18.66 -11.14
CA TYR A 41 -1.85 18.29 -12.16
C TYR A 41 -1.60 16.93 -12.83
N PRO A 42 -0.39 16.60 -13.34
CA PRO A 42 -0.17 15.33 -14.04
C PRO A 42 -0.37 14.11 -13.13
N LEU A 43 0.07 14.21 -11.88
CA LEU A 43 -0.09 13.14 -10.89
C LEU A 43 -1.55 13.00 -10.47
N LEU A 44 -2.21 14.11 -10.16
CA LEU A 44 -3.61 14.15 -9.77
C LEU A 44 -4.50 13.58 -10.88
N ARG A 45 -4.31 13.98 -12.14
CA ARG A 45 -5.07 13.47 -13.30
C ARG A 45 -5.00 11.94 -13.38
N ARG A 46 -3.80 11.35 -13.21
CA ARG A 46 -3.63 9.90 -13.21
C ARG A 46 -4.34 9.22 -12.03
N CYS A 47 -4.19 9.77 -10.84
CA CYS A 47 -4.85 9.22 -9.64
C CYS A 47 -6.38 9.30 -9.74
N LEU A 48 -6.92 10.41 -10.24
CA LEU A 48 -8.37 10.58 -10.43
C LEU A 48 -8.92 9.62 -11.49
N LEU A 49 -8.20 9.43 -12.61
CA LEU A 49 -8.59 8.47 -13.64
C LEU A 49 -8.61 7.03 -13.09
N ALA A 50 -7.62 6.66 -12.29
CA ALA A 50 -7.58 5.36 -11.63
C ALA A 50 -8.78 5.16 -10.68
N VAL A 51 -9.17 6.18 -9.92
CA VAL A 51 -10.36 6.14 -9.07
C VAL A 51 -11.64 6.00 -9.89
N LEU A 52 -11.77 6.75 -10.98
CA LEU A 52 -12.92 6.66 -11.88
C LEU A 52 -13.02 5.27 -12.55
N ASN A 53 -11.89 4.55 -12.65
CA ASN A 53 -11.84 3.18 -13.17
C ASN A 53 -12.05 2.09 -12.09
N SER A 54 -12.41 2.46 -10.87
CA SER A 54 -12.64 1.51 -9.76
C SER A 54 -13.69 0.45 -10.11
N GLY A 55 -13.35 -0.82 -9.84
CA GLY A 55 -14.27 -1.95 -10.02
C GLY A 55 -14.26 -2.57 -11.43
N VAL A 56 -13.52 -2.02 -12.38
CA VAL A 56 -13.32 -2.60 -13.72
C VAL A 56 -12.27 -3.71 -13.65
N GLU A 57 -12.43 -4.75 -14.47
CA GLU A 57 -11.50 -5.89 -14.48
C GLU A 57 -10.12 -5.53 -15.06
N ASN A 58 -10.09 -4.66 -16.07
CA ASN A 58 -8.82 -4.18 -16.63
C ASN A 58 -8.30 -2.98 -15.84
N ASP A 59 -7.26 -3.19 -15.07
CA ASP A 59 -6.56 -2.22 -14.24
C ASP A 59 -5.14 -1.88 -14.75
N ASP A 60 -4.80 -2.26 -15.98
CA ASP A 60 -3.55 -1.83 -16.61
C ASP A 60 -3.56 -0.31 -16.80
N ALA A 61 -2.76 0.39 -16.00
CA ALA A 61 -2.70 1.85 -16.00
C ALA A 61 -2.34 2.44 -17.37
N ARG A 62 -1.42 1.79 -18.13
CA ARG A 62 -1.04 2.26 -19.47
C ARG A 62 -2.21 2.14 -20.45
N ALA A 63 -2.89 0.98 -20.42
CA ALA A 63 -4.08 0.76 -21.25
C ALA A 63 -5.22 1.73 -20.88
N VAL A 64 -5.43 1.98 -19.59
CA VAL A 64 -6.44 2.95 -19.09
C VAL A 64 -6.10 4.37 -19.53
N LEU A 65 -4.86 4.83 -19.37
CA LEU A 65 -4.40 6.15 -19.81
C LEU A 65 -4.52 6.34 -21.33
N ALA A 66 -4.16 5.33 -22.10
CA ALA A 66 -4.30 5.36 -23.56
C ALA A 66 -5.78 5.39 -23.97
N ARG A 67 -6.62 4.58 -23.33
CA ARG A 67 -8.06 4.51 -23.58
C ARG A 67 -8.80 5.81 -23.29
N TYR A 68 -8.41 6.50 -22.20
CA TYR A 68 -8.99 7.77 -21.76
C TYR A 68 -8.01 8.94 -21.94
N SER A 69 -7.31 8.97 -23.08
CA SER A 69 -6.32 10.01 -23.39
C SER A 69 -6.90 11.42 -23.35
N ASN A 70 -8.19 11.57 -23.69
CA ASN A 70 -8.92 12.85 -23.68
C ASN A 70 -9.52 13.21 -22.31
N PHE A 71 -9.32 12.37 -21.28
CA PHE A 71 -9.80 12.70 -19.92
C PHE A 71 -9.05 13.91 -19.39
N GLU A 72 -9.81 14.91 -18.94
CA GLU A 72 -9.28 16.13 -18.35
C GLU A 72 -10.07 16.51 -17.08
N VAL A 73 -9.39 17.17 -16.15
CA VAL A 73 -9.99 17.72 -14.95
C VAL A 73 -9.64 19.21 -14.82
N ALA A 74 -10.66 20.04 -14.61
CA ALA A 74 -10.48 21.47 -14.37
C ALA A 74 -11.04 21.87 -13.02
N PHE A 75 -10.32 22.74 -12.32
CA PHE A 75 -10.72 23.30 -11.04
C PHE A 75 -11.17 24.74 -11.23
N LEU A 76 -12.43 25.01 -10.90
CA LEU A 76 -13.07 26.31 -11.09
C LEU A 76 -13.49 26.85 -9.72
N GLN A 77 -12.94 27.98 -9.33
CA GLN A 77 -13.39 28.68 -8.15
C GLN A 77 -14.67 29.47 -8.49
N LYS A 78 -15.73 29.24 -7.77
CA LYS A 78 -17.04 29.87 -7.95
C LYS A 78 -17.50 30.53 -6.65
N ASP A 79 -18.58 31.27 -6.72
CA ASP A 79 -19.23 31.93 -5.58
C ASP A 79 -19.66 30.97 -4.46
N ARG A 80 -19.93 29.70 -4.81
CA ARG A 80 -20.30 28.63 -3.87
C ARG A 80 -19.13 27.69 -3.49
N GLY A 81 -17.90 28.09 -3.78
CA GLY A 81 -16.70 27.30 -3.50
C GLY A 81 -16.06 26.67 -4.74
N LEU A 82 -15.23 25.66 -4.51
CA LEU A 82 -14.53 24.97 -5.59
C LEU A 82 -15.48 24.07 -6.37
N LYS A 83 -15.39 24.11 -7.70
CA LYS A 83 -16.08 23.19 -8.61
C LYS A 83 -15.04 22.42 -9.42
N MET A 84 -15.23 21.14 -9.55
CA MET A 84 -14.41 20.28 -10.41
C MET A 84 -15.21 19.90 -11.65
N SER A 85 -14.66 20.20 -12.83
CA SER A 85 -15.22 19.82 -14.13
C SER A 85 -14.41 18.67 -14.68
N LEU A 86 -15.06 17.58 -15.01
CA LEU A 86 -14.49 16.38 -15.61
C LEU A 86 -14.91 16.34 -17.09
N THR A 87 -13.94 16.22 -17.99
CA THR A 87 -14.18 16.05 -19.43
C THR A 87 -13.77 14.66 -19.84
N ALA A 88 -14.58 13.99 -20.65
CA ALA A 88 -14.37 12.63 -21.14
C ALA A 88 -14.08 11.60 -20.03
N ALA A 89 -14.77 11.72 -18.88
CA ALA A 89 -14.65 10.80 -17.76
C ALA A 89 -15.24 9.40 -18.10
N PRO A 90 -14.70 8.30 -17.55
CA PRO A 90 -15.26 6.95 -17.74
C PRO A 90 -16.75 6.87 -17.38
N ALA A 91 -17.63 6.51 -18.33
CA ALA A 91 -19.07 6.51 -18.10
C ALA A 91 -19.54 5.52 -17.03
N HIS A 92 -18.80 4.42 -16.83
CA HIS A 92 -19.14 3.42 -15.80
C HIS A 92 -18.97 3.93 -14.35
N ALA A 93 -18.33 5.08 -14.15
CA ALA A 93 -18.27 5.75 -12.84
C ALA A 93 -19.58 6.49 -12.48
N PHE A 94 -20.58 6.49 -13.39
CA PHE A 94 -21.84 7.22 -13.27
C PHE A 94 -23.05 6.28 -13.44
N VAL A 95 -24.13 6.61 -12.78
CA VAL A 95 -25.44 5.96 -12.91
C VAL A 95 -26.48 7.06 -13.04
N ASP A 96 -27.31 7.03 -14.09
CA ASP A 96 -28.35 8.02 -14.36
C ASP A 96 -27.86 9.47 -14.37
N GLY A 97 -26.60 9.69 -14.81
CA GLY A 97 -25.95 11.00 -14.88
C GLY A 97 -25.28 11.43 -13.59
N GLU A 98 -25.43 10.70 -12.50
CA GLU A 98 -24.82 11.00 -11.20
C GLU A 98 -23.60 10.09 -10.94
N MET A 99 -22.52 10.66 -10.40
CA MET A 99 -21.34 9.87 -10.01
C MET A 99 -21.70 8.91 -8.88
N ILE A 100 -21.26 7.64 -9.02
CA ILE A 100 -21.39 6.64 -7.95
C ILE A 100 -20.79 7.20 -6.66
N ARG A 101 -21.56 7.19 -5.57
CA ARG A 101 -21.18 7.82 -4.31
C ARG A 101 -19.80 7.36 -3.80
N GLY A 102 -19.52 6.06 -3.80
CA GLY A 102 -18.22 5.54 -3.37
C GLY A 102 -17.06 6.05 -4.25
N THR A 103 -17.25 6.13 -5.57
CA THR A 103 -16.27 6.71 -6.48
C THR A 103 -16.02 8.19 -6.18
N ARG A 104 -17.07 8.96 -5.90
CA ARG A 104 -16.98 10.37 -5.51
C ARG A 104 -16.20 10.55 -4.19
N GLU A 105 -16.48 9.72 -3.19
CA GLU A 105 -15.79 9.74 -1.91
C GLU A 105 -14.29 9.44 -2.07
N LEU A 106 -13.92 8.44 -2.88
CA LEU A 106 -12.53 8.11 -3.18
C LEU A 106 -11.83 9.23 -3.97
N LEU A 107 -12.52 9.85 -4.93
CA LEU A 107 -11.99 10.94 -5.73
C LEU A 107 -11.64 12.16 -4.86
N PHE A 108 -12.50 12.52 -3.92
CA PHE A 108 -12.21 13.61 -2.99
C PHE A 108 -11.18 13.24 -1.93
N ALA A 109 -11.03 11.96 -1.56
CA ALA A 109 -9.95 11.51 -0.70
C ALA A 109 -8.58 11.74 -1.36
N VAL A 110 -8.46 11.44 -2.67
CA VAL A 110 -7.23 11.73 -3.43
C VAL A 110 -6.92 13.22 -3.43
N LEU A 111 -7.89 14.06 -3.79
CA LEU A 111 -7.71 15.50 -3.82
C LEU A 111 -7.30 16.06 -2.45
N ARG A 112 -8.03 15.67 -1.39
CA ARG A 112 -7.78 16.08 -0.01
C ARG A 112 -6.33 15.79 0.41
N ASP A 113 -5.88 14.56 0.20
CA ASP A 113 -4.60 14.13 0.75
C ASP A 113 -3.42 14.67 -0.07
N LEU A 114 -3.54 14.77 -1.40
CA LEU A 114 -2.49 15.38 -2.22
C LEU A 114 -2.30 16.86 -1.89
N VAL A 115 -3.40 17.62 -1.75
CA VAL A 115 -3.34 19.04 -1.36
C VAL A 115 -2.75 19.18 0.04
N PHE A 116 -3.24 18.38 1.00
CA PHE A 116 -2.76 18.43 2.39
C PHE A 116 -1.27 18.08 2.50
N ALA A 117 -0.83 17.01 1.85
CA ALA A 117 0.57 16.60 1.88
C ALA A 117 1.47 17.70 1.30
N ARG A 118 1.07 18.34 0.21
CA ARG A 118 1.87 19.36 -0.45
C ARG A 118 1.94 20.66 0.34
N ASN A 119 0.81 21.14 0.85
CA ASN A 119 0.71 22.45 1.48
C ASN A 119 1.06 22.43 2.97
N GLU A 120 0.62 21.38 3.68
CA GLU A 120 0.72 21.34 5.15
C GLU A 120 1.88 20.50 5.66
N ILE A 121 2.34 19.51 4.86
CA ILE A 121 3.41 18.62 5.34
C ILE A 121 4.78 19.03 4.78
N HIS A 122 4.90 19.21 3.45
CA HIS A 122 6.19 19.48 2.82
C HIS A 122 6.66 20.92 2.94
N GLY A 123 5.78 21.85 3.26
CA GLY A 123 6.10 23.28 3.37
C GLY A 123 6.12 23.84 4.80
N ASP A 124 5.84 23.02 5.81
CA ASP A 124 5.63 23.46 7.18
C ASP A 124 6.79 23.03 8.10
N GLU A 125 7.45 24.01 8.72
CA GLU A 125 8.56 23.79 9.67
C GLU A 125 8.16 22.96 10.90
N ARG A 126 6.87 22.78 11.18
CA ARG A 126 6.36 21.88 12.23
C ARG A 126 6.71 20.42 11.97
N PHE A 127 6.97 20.05 10.72
CA PHE A 127 7.28 18.69 10.31
C PHE A 127 8.71 18.63 9.76
N ASP A 128 9.68 18.48 10.64
CA ASP A 128 11.04 18.18 10.22
C ASP A 128 11.12 16.71 9.74
N LEU A 129 10.91 16.53 8.44
CA LEU A 129 10.92 15.19 7.79
C LEU A 129 12.30 14.54 7.78
N GLU A 130 13.34 15.25 8.18
CA GLU A 130 14.68 14.71 8.40
C GLU A 130 14.82 13.99 9.75
N THR A 131 13.83 14.14 10.63
CA THR A 131 13.79 13.44 11.93
C THR A 131 12.73 12.36 11.97
N THR A 132 13.00 11.31 12.77
CA THR A 132 12.01 10.22 12.97
C THR A 132 10.73 10.74 13.62
N GLN A 133 10.83 11.65 14.56
CA GLN A 133 9.68 12.25 15.24
C GLN A 133 8.86 13.13 14.32
N GLY A 134 9.50 13.95 13.49
CA GLY A 134 8.83 14.81 12.52
C GLY A 134 8.07 13.99 11.47
N THR A 135 8.70 12.92 10.95
CA THR A 135 8.04 11.98 10.03
C THR A 135 6.83 11.28 10.67
N THR A 136 6.97 10.76 11.90
CA THR A 136 5.85 10.13 12.63
C THR A 136 4.71 11.13 12.87
N ASN A 137 5.02 12.37 13.23
CA ASN A 137 4.01 13.42 13.39
C ASN A 137 3.32 13.75 12.04
N ALA A 138 4.07 13.80 10.94
CA ALA A 138 3.49 13.99 9.61
C ALA A 138 2.52 12.86 9.26
N VAL A 139 2.91 11.60 9.46
CA VAL A 139 2.04 10.42 9.27
C VAL A 139 0.77 10.55 10.11
N PHE A 140 0.90 10.90 11.39
CA PHE A 140 -0.26 11.12 12.28
C PHE A 140 -1.19 12.20 11.75
N HIS A 141 -0.66 13.34 11.33
CA HIS A 141 -1.46 14.45 10.82
C HIS A 141 -2.18 14.11 9.53
N ILE A 142 -1.55 13.35 8.61
CA ILE A 142 -2.19 12.89 7.38
C ILE A 142 -3.36 11.95 7.70
N VAL A 143 -3.17 10.92 8.52
CA VAL A 143 -4.25 9.98 8.86
C VAL A 143 -5.38 10.64 9.65
N ARG A 144 -5.07 11.66 10.46
CA ARG A 144 -6.06 12.49 11.16
C ARG A 144 -6.86 13.36 10.19
N ASN A 145 -6.19 14.04 9.25
CA ASN A 145 -6.84 14.83 8.20
C ASN A 145 -7.77 13.97 7.35
N ALA A 146 -7.34 12.74 7.05
CA ALA A 146 -8.13 11.74 6.34
C ALA A 146 -9.32 11.19 7.15
N ARG A 147 -9.51 11.64 8.39
CA ARG A 147 -10.55 11.16 9.33
C ARG A 147 -10.48 9.66 9.58
N LEU A 148 -9.28 9.09 9.50
CA LEU A 148 -9.07 7.67 9.77
C LEU A 148 -9.14 7.36 11.26
N LEU A 149 -8.79 8.31 12.13
CA LEU A 149 -8.78 8.17 13.59
C LEU A 149 -10.19 8.42 14.14
N VAL A 150 -10.98 7.36 14.30
CA VAL A 150 -12.37 7.42 14.77
C VAL A 150 -12.42 7.18 16.28
N LEU A 151 -13.22 7.98 16.98
CA LEU A 151 -13.44 7.85 18.43
C LEU A 151 -14.91 7.45 18.73
N PRO A 152 -15.18 6.66 19.81
CA PRO A 152 -14.19 6.03 20.68
C PRO A 152 -13.33 5.01 19.91
N ALA A 153 -12.02 5.00 20.19
CA ALA A 153 -11.10 4.10 19.52
C ALA A 153 -11.11 2.71 20.14
N GLU A 154 -11.17 1.70 19.30
CA GLU A 154 -11.12 0.31 19.70
C GLU A 154 -9.97 -0.43 19.00
N VAL A 155 -9.37 -1.41 19.69
CA VAL A 155 -8.40 -2.32 19.08
C VAL A 155 -9.17 -3.35 18.24
N GLY A 156 -9.02 -3.30 16.94
CA GLY A 156 -9.77 -4.17 16.03
C GLY A 156 -9.54 -3.91 14.54
N LEU A 157 -8.54 -3.08 14.18
CA LEU A 157 -8.16 -2.88 12.79
C LEU A 157 -7.03 -3.84 12.40
N VAL A 158 -7.34 -4.81 11.53
CA VAL A 158 -6.39 -5.81 11.02
C VAL A 158 -5.89 -5.39 9.64
N VAL A 159 -4.59 -5.28 9.49
CA VAL A 159 -3.93 -5.01 8.21
C VAL A 159 -3.80 -6.34 7.46
N CYS A 160 -4.24 -6.37 6.20
CA CYS A 160 -4.06 -7.51 5.31
C CYS A 160 -3.16 -7.10 4.15
N TRP A 161 -1.97 -7.65 4.10
CA TRP A 161 -1.01 -7.50 3.02
C TRP A 161 -1.07 -8.71 2.09
N GLY A 162 -0.76 -8.52 0.82
CA GLY A 162 -0.72 -9.58 -0.16
C GLY A 162 -0.69 -9.08 -1.59
N GLY A 163 -0.49 -9.99 -2.53
CA GLY A 163 -0.24 -9.67 -3.92
C GLY A 163 -1.48 -9.22 -4.69
N HIS A 164 -1.22 -8.37 -5.69
CA HIS A 164 -2.15 -8.04 -6.75
C HIS A 164 -2.43 -9.26 -7.66
N ALA A 165 -1.35 -9.88 -8.15
CA ALA A 165 -1.41 -11.05 -9.02
C ALA A 165 -1.43 -12.33 -8.18
N ILE A 166 -2.62 -12.87 -7.94
CA ILE A 166 -2.85 -14.11 -7.18
C ILE A 166 -3.81 -15.03 -7.94
N SER A 167 -3.74 -16.31 -7.65
CA SER A 167 -4.65 -17.30 -8.21
C SER A 167 -6.08 -17.14 -7.67
N ARG A 168 -7.06 -17.69 -8.40
CA ARG A 168 -8.46 -17.69 -7.96
C ARG A 168 -8.64 -18.34 -6.59
N ASN A 169 -7.92 -19.43 -6.33
CA ASN A 169 -7.97 -20.13 -5.05
C ASN A 169 -7.44 -19.26 -3.90
N GLU A 170 -6.34 -18.53 -4.12
CA GLU A 170 -5.78 -17.60 -3.15
C GLU A 170 -6.73 -16.42 -2.90
N TYR A 171 -7.39 -15.90 -3.94
CA TYR A 171 -8.40 -14.87 -3.79
C TYR A 171 -9.59 -15.33 -2.95
N ASP A 172 -10.14 -16.52 -3.25
CA ASP A 172 -11.29 -17.07 -2.53
C ASP A 172 -10.93 -17.36 -1.06
N TYR A 173 -9.69 -17.81 -0.79
CA TYR A 173 -9.19 -17.97 0.57
C TYR A 173 -9.02 -16.63 1.29
N SER A 174 -8.48 -15.61 0.62
CA SER A 174 -8.36 -14.25 1.19
C SER A 174 -9.72 -13.66 1.56
N LYS A 175 -10.74 -13.93 0.74
CA LYS A 175 -12.13 -13.56 1.04
C LYS A 175 -12.67 -14.32 2.26
N LEU A 176 -12.33 -15.61 2.42
CA LEU A 176 -12.72 -16.38 3.59
C LEU A 176 -12.06 -15.85 4.87
N ILE A 177 -10.79 -15.46 4.80
CA ILE A 177 -10.10 -14.76 5.93
C ILE A 177 -10.88 -13.52 6.32
N GLY A 178 -11.22 -12.65 5.37
CA GLY A 178 -12.00 -11.44 5.66
C GLY A 178 -13.38 -11.74 6.26
N TYR A 179 -14.06 -12.75 5.76
CA TYR A 179 -15.34 -13.19 6.31
C TYR A 179 -15.23 -13.61 7.79
N GLU A 180 -14.23 -14.41 8.11
CA GLU A 180 -13.98 -14.87 9.48
C GLU A 180 -13.59 -13.71 10.44
N LEU A 181 -12.82 -12.73 9.93
CA LEU A 181 -12.51 -11.50 10.67
C LEU A 181 -13.77 -10.65 10.89
N GLY A 182 -14.59 -10.49 9.84
CA GLY A 182 -15.84 -9.74 9.92
C GLY A 182 -16.88 -10.37 10.84
N LEU A 183 -16.93 -11.72 10.96
CA LEU A 183 -17.75 -12.40 11.98
C LEU A 183 -17.32 -12.08 13.41
N ARG A 184 -16.09 -11.61 13.62
CA ARG A 184 -15.54 -11.16 14.90
C ARG A 184 -15.54 -9.63 15.03
N GLU A 185 -16.31 -8.97 14.16
CA GLU A 185 -16.48 -7.50 14.11
C GLU A 185 -15.17 -6.73 13.88
N LEU A 186 -14.13 -7.41 13.37
CA LEU A 186 -12.83 -6.82 13.10
C LEU A 186 -12.86 -6.04 11.78
N ASN A 187 -12.28 -4.86 11.79
CA ASN A 187 -12.14 -3.99 10.63
C ASN A 187 -10.92 -4.36 9.78
N ILE A 188 -10.96 -4.05 8.49
CA ILE A 188 -9.93 -4.43 7.54
C ILE A 188 -9.20 -3.19 7.01
N CYS A 189 -7.86 -3.25 6.98
CA CYS A 189 -7.00 -2.27 6.35
C CYS A 189 -6.14 -2.97 5.28
N THR A 190 -6.03 -2.40 4.09
CA THR A 190 -5.17 -2.95 3.01
C THR A 190 -4.55 -1.83 2.17
N GLY A 191 -3.70 -2.19 1.20
CA GLY A 191 -3.18 -1.29 0.17
C GLY A 191 -4.21 -0.85 -0.87
N CYS A 192 -5.49 -1.14 -0.68
CA CYS A 192 -6.67 -0.82 -1.49
C CYS A 192 -6.74 -1.41 -2.90
N GLY A 193 -5.71 -2.07 -3.40
CA GLY A 193 -5.69 -2.67 -4.74
C GLY A 193 -6.60 -3.90 -4.91
N PRO A 194 -6.54 -4.54 -6.07
CA PRO A 194 -7.22 -5.80 -6.35
C PRO A 194 -6.56 -7.00 -5.67
N GLY A 195 -6.88 -8.20 -6.09
CA GLY A 195 -6.26 -9.44 -5.61
C GLY A 195 -6.46 -9.70 -4.12
N ALA A 196 -5.37 -10.03 -3.43
CA ALA A 196 -5.35 -10.35 -2.01
C ALA A 196 -5.76 -9.17 -1.11
N MET A 197 -5.74 -7.94 -1.61
CA MET A 197 -6.19 -6.76 -0.87
C MET A 197 -7.72 -6.58 -0.92
N LYS A 198 -8.36 -6.90 -2.06
CA LYS A 198 -9.82 -6.83 -2.22
C LYS A 198 -10.55 -7.96 -1.50
N GLY A 199 -9.98 -9.16 -1.50
CA GLY A 199 -10.62 -10.37 -0.92
C GLY A 199 -11.04 -10.19 0.54
N PRO A 200 -10.16 -9.80 1.46
CA PRO A 200 -10.50 -9.60 2.87
C PRO A 200 -11.60 -8.58 3.08
N MET A 201 -11.57 -7.45 2.37
CA MET A 201 -12.63 -6.45 2.46
C MET A 201 -13.98 -7.03 2.03
N LYS A 202 -14.00 -7.74 0.87
CA LYS A 202 -15.23 -8.38 0.36
C LYS A 202 -15.78 -9.46 1.30
N GLY A 203 -14.91 -10.22 1.95
CA GLY A 203 -15.31 -11.19 2.96
C GLY A 203 -15.88 -10.52 4.21
N ALA A 204 -15.19 -9.51 4.71
CA ALA A 204 -15.60 -8.78 5.90
C ALA A 204 -16.95 -8.08 5.75
N THR A 205 -17.30 -7.55 4.55
CA THR A 205 -18.64 -6.98 4.33
C THR A 205 -19.76 -8.00 4.60
N ILE A 206 -19.54 -9.26 4.22
CA ILE A 206 -20.50 -10.34 4.45
C ILE A 206 -20.55 -10.72 5.94
N GLY A 207 -19.37 -10.84 6.59
CA GLY A 207 -19.27 -11.12 8.03
C GLY A 207 -19.96 -10.04 8.86
N HIS A 208 -19.65 -8.77 8.60
CA HIS A 208 -20.29 -7.63 9.25
C HIS A 208 -21.80 -7.58 9.03
N ALA A 209 -22.27 -7.88 7.81
CA ALA A 209 -23.70 -7.95 7.54
C ALA A 209 -24.40 -9.01 8.39
N LYS A 210 -23.78 -10.19 8.59
CA LYS A 210 -24.31 -11.25 9.49
C LYS A 210 -24.33 -10.82 10.94
N GLN A 211 -23.31 -10.10 11.40
CA GLN A 211 -23.22 -9.58 12.77
C GLN A 211 -23.99 -8.24 12.96
N ARG A 212 -24.66 -7.75 11.90
CA ARG A 212 -25.36 -6.46 11.93
C ARG A 212 -24.49 -5.24 12.25
N VAL A 213 -23.19 -5.33 11.97
CA VAL A 213 -22.25 -4.21 12.07
C VAL A 213 -22.57 -3.21 10.95
N ARG A 214 -22.97 -1.98 11.32
CA ARG A 214 -23.36 -0.93 10.35
C ARG A 214 -22.21 -0.01 9.96
N ASN A 215 -21.22 0.10 10.82
CA ASN A 215 -20.06 1.01 10.71
C ASN A 215 -18.77 0.25 10.45
N GLY A 216 -18.83 -0.87 9.75
CA GLY A 216 -17.66 -1.64 9.34
C GLY A 216 -16.70 -0.79 8.49
N ARG A 217 -15.42 -0.85 8.82
CA ARG A 217 -14.37 -0.03 8.20
C ARG A 217 -13.54 -0.88 7.25
N TYR A 218 -13.42 -0.38 6.03
CA TYR A 218 -12.62 -0.97 4.95
C TYR A 218 -11.62 0.08 4.51
N VAL A 219 -10.49 0.11 5.23
CA VAL A 219 -9.48 1.16 5.11
C VAL A 219 -8.51 0.84 3.99
N GLY A 220 -8.33 1.78 3.06
CA GLY A 220 -7.29 1.75 2.06
C GLY A 220 -6.18 2.74 2.41
N ILE A 221 -4.92 2.27 2.50
CA ILE A 221 -3.75 3.15 2.64
C ILE A 221 -2.85 2.92 1.44
N THR A 222 -2.67 3.95 0.64
CA THR A 222 -1.89 3.87 -0.60
C THR A 222 -0.94 5.07 -0.73
N GLU A 223 -0.24 5.17 -1.85
CA GLU A 223 0.58 6.32 -2.23
C GLU A 223 0.32 6.67 -3.70
N PRO A 224 0.69 7.89 -4.16
CA PRO A 224 0.28 8.37 -5.48
C PRO A 224 0.76 7.50 -6.66
N GLY A 225 1.96 6.91 -6.56
CA GLY A 225 2.50 6.04 -7.62
C GLY A 225 1.74 4.73 -7.73
N ILE A 226 1.34 4.15 -6.60
CA ILE A 226 0.57 2.89 -6.56
C ILE A 226 -0.86 3.14 -7.05
N ILE A 227 -1.57 4.15 -6.54
CA ILE A 227 -2.96 4.39 -6.95
C ILE A 227 -3.05 4.76 -8.44
N ALA A 228 -2.04 5.46 -8.98
CA ALA A 228 -1.98 5.75 -10.41
C ALA A 228 -1.73 4.52 -11.28
N ALA A 229 -1.17 3.46 -10.70
CA ALA A 229 -0.88 2.19 -11.38
C ALA A 229 -1.95 1.10 -11.16
N GLU A 230 -2.72 1.20 -10.08
CA GLU A 230 -3.72 0.20 -9.65
C GLU A 230 -4.96 0.90 -9.10
N SER A 231 -6.09 0.73 -9.78
CA SER A 231 -7.35 1.31 -9.31
C SER A 231 -7.75 0.79 -7.92
N PRO A 232 -8.22 1.65 -7.01
CA PRO A 232 -8.69 1.20 -5.71
C PRO A 232 -9.93 0.32 -5.88
N ASN A 233 -10.07 -0.69 -5.02
CA ASN A 233 -11.26 -1.52 -5.06
C ASN A 233 -12.48 -0.76 -4.48
N PRO A 234 -13.70 -0.96 -5.02
CA PRO A 234 -14.87 -0.15 -4.69
C PRO A 234 -15.44 -0.41 -3.29
N ILE A 235 -14.85 -1.33 -2.52
CA ILE A 235 -15.30 -1.64 -1.14
C ILE A 235 -14.66 -0.68 -0.14
N VAL A 236 -13.54 -0.06 -0.50
CA VAL A 236 -12.86 0.93 0.36
C VAL A 236 -13.84 2.06 0.71
N ASN A 237 -14.05 2.28 2.01
CA ASN A 237 -14.88 3.37 2.52
C ASN A 237 -14.10 4.40 3.36
N SER A 238 -12.80 4.20 3.49
CA SER A 238 -11.87 5.15 4.13
C SER A 238 -10.54 5.07 3.40
N LEU A 239 -10.28 6.01 2.49
CA LEU A 239 -9.06 6.06 1.71
C LEU A 239 -8.10 7.12 2.25
N VAL A 240 -6.81 6.76 2.35
CA VAL A 240 -5.72 7.65 2.73
C VAL A 240 -4.60 7.55 1.70
N ILE A 241 -4.15 8.70 1.18
CA ILE A 241 -3.02 8.78 0.25
C ILE A 241 -1.81 9.34 1.03
N MET A 242 -0.83 8.48 1.27
CA MET A 242 0.43 8.88 1.90
C MET A 242 1.38 9.47 0.86
N PRO A 243 2.29 10.38 1.22
CA PRO A 243 3.18 11.04 0.26
C PRO A 243 4.13 10.10 -0.48
N ASP A 244 4.57 9.04 0.17
CA ASP A 244 5.55 8.07 -0.32
C ASP A 244 5.34 6.69 0.32
N MET A 245 6.12 5.71 -0.15
CA MET A 245 6.04 4.32 0.29
C MET A 245 6.38 4.15 1.77
N GLU A 246 7.40 4.85 2.26
CA GLU A 246 7.86 4.72 3.64
C GLU A 246 6.81 5.22 4.63
N LYS A 247 6.21 6.38 4.37
CA LYS A 247 5.10 6.89 5.18
C LYS A 247 3.85 6.02 5.08
N ARG A 248 3.62 5.39 3.91
CA ARG A 248 2.55 4.39 3.71
C ARG A 248 2.77 3.17 4.63
N LEU A 249 3.98 2.60 4.63
CA LEU A 249 4.31 1.46 5.48
C LEU A 249 4.23 1.82 6.97
N GLU A 250 4.71 3.00 7.35
CA GLU A 250 4.58 3.49 8.71
C GLU A 250 3.10 3.66 9.12
N ALA A 251 2.26 4.21 8.24
CA ALA A 251 0.85 4.37 8.54
C ALA A 251 0.17 3.03 8.86
N PHE A 252 0.47 1.96 8.11
CA PHE A 252 -0.07 0.62 8.39
C PHE A 252 0.24 0.14 9.80
N VAL A 253 1.49 0.25 10.24
CA VAL A 253 1.91 -0.25 11.57
C VAL A 253 1.53 0.69 12.71
N ARG A 254 1.27 1.97 12.41
CA ARG A 254 0.78 2.95 13.40
C ARG A 254 -0.71 2.82 13.69
N VAL A 255 -1.53 2.61 12.66
CA VAL A 255 -3.00 2.52 12.83
C VAL A 255 -3.50 1.09 12.99
N GLY A 256 -2.77 0.11 12.45
CA GLY A 256 -3.08 -1.31 12.57
C GLY A 256 -2.80 -1.87 13.97
N HIS A 257 -3.50 -2.94 14.29
CA HIS A 257 -3.35 -3.64 15.58
C HIS A 257 -2.78 -5.04 15.43
N GLY A 258 -2.84 -5.60 14.23
CA GLY A 258 -2.25 -6.87 13.83
C GLY A 258 -2.20 -6.97 12.32
N VAL A 259 -1.36 -7.86 11.82
CA VAL A 259 -1.10 -8.03 10.40
C VAL A 259 -1.38 -9.47 9.96
N ILE A 260 -2.11 -9.63 8.87
CA ILE A 260 -2.25 -10.90 8.16
C ILE A 260 -1.56 -10.76 6.82
N VAL A 261 -0.63 -11.66 6.53
CA VAL A 261 0.08 -11.72 5.26
C VAL A 261 -0.50 -12.86 4.42
N LEU A 262 -1.00 -12.51 3.26
CA LEU A 262 -1.52 -13.40 2.22
C LEU A 262 -0.47 -13.59 1.13
N PRO A 263 -0.56 -14.62 0.27
CA PRO A 263 0.40 -14.81 -0.80
C PRO A 263 0.55 -13.59 -1.69
N GLY A 264 1.80 -13.28 -2.06
CA GLY A 264 2.13 -12.12 -2.89
C GLY A 264 3.48 -12.26 -3.59
N GLY A 265 4.02 -11.16 -4.06
CA GLY A 265 5.31 -11.08 -4.73
C GLY A 265 6.31 -10.20 -3.98
N ALA A 266 7.19 -9.54 -4.73
CA ALA A 266 8.26 -8.70 -4.19
C ALA A 266 7.74 -7.57 -3.29
N GLY A 267 6.63 -6.91 -3.65
CA GLY A 267 6.02 -5.87 -2.80
C GLY A 267 5.53 -6.39 -1.45
N THR A 268 4.94 -7.60 -1.42
CA THR A 268 4.53 -8.23 -0.15
C THR A 268 5.73 -8.62 0.70
N THR A 269 6.83 -9.06 0.08
CA THR A 269 8.08 -9.33 0.79
C THR A 269 8.70 -8.05 1.35
N GLU A 270 8.61 -6.94 0.62
CA GLU A 270 9.00 -5.61 1.11
C GLU A 270 8.23 -5.24 2.39
N GLU A 271 6.90 -5.45 2.41
CA GLU A 271 6.04 -5.20 3.58
C GLU A 271 6.42 -6.11 4.78
N ILE A 272 6.70 -7.40 4.53
CA ILE A 272 7.18 -8.34 5.57
C ILE A 272 8.50 -7.88 6.15
N LEU A 273 9.48 -7.55 5.32
CA LEU A 273 10.81 -7.10 5.76
C LEU A 273 10.75 -5.78 6.52
N TYR A 274 9.88 -4.86 6.11
CA TYR A 274 9.61 -3.63 6.83
C TYR A 274 9.16 -3.93 8.26
N LEU A 275 8.09 -4.73 8.42
CA LEU A 275 7.56 -5.04 9.75
C LEU A 275 8.56 -5.82 10.59
N LEU A 276 9.24 -6.82 10.02
CA LEU A 276 10.26 -7.59 10.75
C LEU A 276 11.41 -6.69 11.21
N GLY A 277 11.89 -5.79 10.36
CA GLY A 277 12.94 -4.84 10.74
C GLY A 277 12.50 -3.94 11.90
N VAL A 278 11.29 -3.40 11.83
CA VAL A 278 10.71 -2.64 12.95
C VAL A 278 10.61 -3.47 14.23
N LEU A 279 10.14 -4.71 14.15
CA LEU A 279 9.96 -5.58 15.32
C LEU A 279 11.26 -6.17 15.88
N LEU A 280 12.33 -6.18 15.09
CA LEU A 280 13.67 -6.60 15.53
C LEU A 280 14.46 -5.47 16.19
N HIS A 281 13.99 -4.22 16.11
CA HIS A 281 14.58 -3.13 16.84
C HIS A 281 14.51 -3.39 18.37
N PRO A 282 15.61 -3.25 19.12
CA PRO A 282 15.65 -3.59 20.56
C PRO A 282 14.56 -2.91 21.39
N ASP A 283 14.27 -1.62 21.10
CA ASP A 283 13.24 -0.86 21.82
C ASP A 283 11.81 -1.38 21.59
N ASN A 284 11.59 -2.17 20.54
CA ASN A 284 10.28 -2.77 20.21
C ASN A 284 10.13 -4.21 20.74
N ALA A 285 11.12 -4.75 21.44
CA ALA A 285 11.13 -6.16 21.86
C ALA A 285 9.85 -6.58 22.60
N ASN A 286 9.26 -5.67 23.38
CA ASN A 286 8.08 -5.92 24.20
C ASN A 286 6.79 -5.33 23.62
N ILE A 287 6.83 -4.69 22.44
CA ILE A 287 5.63 -4.10 21.82
C ILE A 287 4.90 -5.20 21.03
N PRO A 288 3.66 -5.58 21.40
CA PRO A 288 2.92 -6.57 20.66
C PRO A 288 2.41 -6.00 19.34
N MET A 289 2.84 -6.61 18.25
CA MET A 289 2.34 -6.39 16.89
C MET A 289 2.22 -7.75 16.22
N PRO A 290 1.11 -8.45 16.41
CA PRO A 290 0.95 -9.82 15.92
C PRO A 290 0.97 -9.85 14.38
N MET A 291 1.68 -10.83 13.84
CA MET A 291 1.72 -11.12 12.41
C MET A 291 1.41 -12.60 12.16
N ILE A 292 0.45 -12.88 11.29
CA ILE A 292 0.10 -14.24 10.85
C ILE A 292 0.24 -14.31 9.34
N MET A 293 1.03 -15.25 8.85
CA MET A 293 1.13 -15.58 7.42
C MET A 293 0.17 -16.71 7.10
N THR A 294 -0.64 -16.57 6.05
CA THR A 294 -1.67 -17.56 5.74
C THR A 294 -2.04 -17.60 4.26
N GLY A 295 -2.45 -18.77 3.81
CA GLY A 295 -2.93 -19.01 2.45
C GLY A 295 -3.66 -20.35 2.35
N PRO A 296 -4.22 -20.67 1.18
CA PRO A 296 -4.77 -22.01 0.94
C PRO A 296 -3.64 -23.05 0.99
N PRO A 297 -3.95 -24.36 1.10
CA PRO A 297 -2.93 -25.41 1.13
C PRO A 297 -1.91 -25.34 -0.02
N SER A 298 -2.34 -24.90 -1.20
CA SER A 298 -1.46 -24.70 -2.36
C SER A 298 -0.40 -23.60 -2.17
N ALA A 299 -0.57 -22.70 -1.21
CA ALA A 299 0.39 -21.62 -0.90
C ALA A 299 1.43 -22.03 0.15
N GLU A 300 1.38 -23.24 0.71
CA GLU A 300 2.36 -23.71 1.69
C GLU A 300 3.81 -23.60 1.19
N PRO A 301 4.15 -24.03 -0.06
CA PRO A 301 5.51 -23.90 -0.56
C PRO A 301 5.99 -22.44 -0.63
N TYR A 302 5.12 -21.50 -0.94
CA TYR A 302 5.42 -20.07 -0.96
C TYR A 302 5.82 -19.56 0.43
N PHE A 303 5.02 -19.86 1.47
CA PHE A 303 5.35 -19.42 2.82
C PHE A 303 6.58 -20.14 3.40
N ARG A 304 6.82 -21.38 3.01
CA ARG A 304 8.06 -22.09 3.37
C ARG A 304 9.30 -21.38 2.81
N GLN A 305 9.26 -20.95 1.54
CA GLN A 305 10.36 -20.16 0.94
C GLN A 305 10.59 -18.83 1.66
N ILE A 306 9.50 -18.10 2.00
CA ILE A 306 9.62 -16.86 2.78
C ILE A 306 10.24 -17.14 4.16
N ASP A 307 9.77 -18.19 4.86
CA ASP A 307 10.31 -18.57 6.17
C ASP A 307 11.77 -18.97 6.12
N GLU A 308 12.18 -19.75 5.10
CA GLU A 308 13.57 -20.11 4.86
C GLU A 308 14.44 -18.89 4.58
N PHE A 309 13.97 -17.97 3.73
CA PHE A 309 14.65 -16.71 3.44
C PHE A 309 14.82 -15.86 4.69
N VAL A 310 13.74 -15.64 5.45
CA VAL A 310 13.78 -14.89 6.72
C VAL A 310 14.71 -15.55 7.74
N GLY A 311 14.60 -16.88 7.91
CA GLY A 311 15.45 -17.64 8.84
C GLY A 311 16.94 -17.57 8.49
N ALA A 312 17.27 -17.63 7.19
CA ALA A 312 18.64 -17.60 6.71
C ALA A 312 19.28 -16.20 6.74
N THR A 313 18.49 -15.13 6.56
CA THR A 313 18.97 -13.75 6.54
C THR A 313 18.87 -13.06 7.90
N LEU A 314 17.68 -13.09 8.52
CA LEU A 314 17.37 -12.37 9.76
C LEU A 314 17.42 -13.26 11.01
N GLY A 315 17.45 -14.57 10.83
CA GLY A 315 17.63 -15.54 11.91
C GLY A 315 16.32 -15.93 12.63
N LYS A 316 16.48 -16.83 13.60
CA LYS A 316 15.35 -17.40 14.35
C LYS A 316 14.55 -16.40 15.18
N GLU A 317 15.15 -15.27 15.55
CA GLU A 317 14.44 -14.23 16.29
C GLU A 317 13.37 -13.59 15.39
N ALA A 318 13.68 -13.35 14.12
CA ALA A 318 12.70 -12.87 13.14
C ALA A 318 11.57 -13.89 12.93
N GLN A 319 11.88 -15.19 12.84
CA GLN A 319 10.88 -16.24 12.69
C GLN A 319 9.93 -16.35 13.89
N ARG A 320 10.33 -15.90 15.08
CA ARG A 320 9.45 -15.85 16.27
C ARG A 320 8.46 -14.68 16.26
N ARG A 321 8.61 -13.73 15.34
CA ARG A 321 7.73 -12.55 15.24
C ARG A 321 6.44 -12.83 14.48
N TYR A 322 6.31 -13.97 13.84
CA TYR A 322 5.11 -14.38 13.10
C TYR A 322 4.74 -15.85 13.34
N GLU A 323 3.54 -16.18 12.96
CA GLU A 323 3.03 -17.57 12.93
C GLU A 323 2.53 -17.89 11.52
N ILE A 324 2.76 -19.10 11.02
CA ILE A 324 2.26 -19.56 9.73
C ILE A 324 1.12 -20.55 9.97
N ILE A 325 -0.08 -20.23 9.46
CA ILE A 325 -1.27 -21.09 9.57
C ILE A 325 -1.84 -21.28 8.16
N ILE A 326 -1.75 -22.49 7.63
CA ILE A 326 -2.15 -22.78 6.25
C ILE A 326 -3.50 -23.50 6.22
N GLY A 327 -4.41 -23.05 5.34
CA GLY A 327 -5.67 -23.74 5.01
C GLY A 327 -6.78 -23.60 6.04
N ASP A 328 -6.59 -22.89 7.15
CA ASP A 328 -7.55 -22.78 8.25
C ASP A 328 -7.90 -21.33 8.60
N ALA A 329 -8.77 -20.74 7.82
CA ALA A 329 -9.19 -19.34 8.01
C ALA A 329 -9.89 -19.08 9.36
N PRO A 330 -10.76 -19.98 9.89
CA PRO A 330 -11.32 -19.84 11.24
C PRO A 330 -10.25 -19.80 12.32
N ALA A 331 -9.22 -20.68 12.26
CA ALA A 331 -8.11 -20.69 13.21
C ALA A 331 -7.30 -19.39 13.15
N VAL A 332 -6.99 -18.89 11.95
CA VAL A 332 -6.31 -17.59 11.75
C VAL A 332 -7.07 -16.45 12.41
N ALA A 333 -8.36 -16.32 12.14
CA ALA A 333 -9.16 -15.22 12.67
C ALA A 333 -9.37 -15.34 14.19
N ASN A 334 -9.55 -16.55 14.72
CA ASN A 334 -9.64 -16.79 16.16
C ASN A 334 -8.31 -16.44 16.87
N LYS A 335 -7.18 -16.88 16.30
CA LYS A 335 -5.86 -16.57 16.83
C LYS A 335 -5.60 -15.06 16.82
N MET A 336 -5.87 -14.39 15.69
CA MET A 336 -5.72 -12.94 15.57
C MET A 336 -6.56 -12.21 16.62
N ASN A 337 -7.83 -12.58 16.80
CA ASN A 337 -8.69 -11.95 17.79
C ASN A 337 -8.12 -12.05 19.21
N GLY A 338 -7.64 -13.24 19.62
CA GLY A 338 -6.99 -13.42 20.92
C GLY A 338 -5.66 -12.66 21.07
N LEU A 339 -4.91 -12.46 19.97
CA LEU A 339 -3.69 -11.66 19.98
C LEU A 339 -4.01 -10.15 20.09
N LEU A 340 -5.12 -9.69 19.52
CA LEU A 340 -5.56 -8.30 19.65
C LEU A 340 -5.97 -7.94 21.09
N ASP A 341 -6.45 -8.89 21.88
CA ASP A 341 -6.69 -8.69 23.31
C ASP A 341 -5.38 -8.37 24.07
N ARG A 342 -4.28 -9.03 23.68
CA ARG A 342 -2.95 -8.71 24.23
C ARG A 342 -2.47 -7.32 23.83
N VAL A 343 -2.72 -6.90 22.57
CA VAL A 343 -2.41 -5.54 22.11
C VAL A 343 -3.19 -4.51 22.92
N ARG A 344 -4.49 -4.75 23.12
CA ARG A 344 -5.38 -3.88 23.91
C ARG A 344 -4.87 -3.72 25.34
N GLU A 345 -4.57 -4.84 26.00
CA GLU A 345 -4.07 -4.84 27.37
C GLU A 345 -2.72 -4.15 27.49
N HIS A 346 -1.79 -4.44 26.60
CA HIS A 346 -0.47 -3.78 26.56
C HIS A 346 -0.59 -2.25 26.42
N ARG A 347 -1.39 -1.78 25.46
CA ARG A 347 -1.59 -0.33 25.26
C ARG A 347 -2.25 0.32 26.45
N ARG A 348 -3.26 -0.32 27.05
CA ARG A 348 -3.93 0.13 28.27
C ARG A 348 -2.95 0.28 29.44
N GLN A 349 -2.12 -0.73 29.70
CA GLN A 349 -1.13 -0.73 30.78
C GLN A 349 -0.05 0.34 30.59
N ASN A 350 0.33 0.63 29.36
CA ASN A 350 1.38 1.58 29.03
C ASN A 350 0.88 2.99 28.72
N GLY A 351 -0.44 3.24 28.80
CA GLY A 351 -1.02 4.54 28.44
C GLY A 351 -0.82 4.92 26.97
N ASP A 352 -0.74 3.92 26.07
CA ASP A 352 -0.61 4.16 24.64
C ASP A 352 -2.01 4.22 23.99
N ALA A 353 -2.13 5.03 22.93
CA ALA A 353 -3.41 5.26 22.28
C ALA A 353 -3.86 4.05 21.44
N TYR A 354 -5.17 3.70 21.49
CA TYR A 354 -5.71 2.64 20.64
C TYR A 354 -5.73 3.03 19.15
N TYR A 355 -5.88 4.30 18.83
CA TYR A 355 -6.00 4.79 17.45
C TYR A 355 -4.68 4.96 16.72
N PHE A 356 -3.53 4.99 17.44
CA PHE A 356 -2.20 5.20 16.85
C PHE A 356 -1.11 4.67 17.77
N ASN A 357 -0.21 3.85 17.25
CA ASN A 357 0.89 3.25 18.02
C ASN A 357 2.05 4.23 18.16
N TRP A 358 2.01 5.09 19.18
CA TRP A 358 3.06 6.09 19.44
C TRP A 358 4.37 5.51 19.94
N ARG A 359 4.30 4.40 20.67
CA ARG A 359 5.46 3.78 21.30
C ARG A 359 6.34 2.98 20.37
N LEU A 360 5.83 2.60 19.21
CA LEU A 360 6.59 1.84 18.22
C LEU A 360 7.77 2.69 17.70
N LYS A 361 8.98 2.22 17.95
CA LYS A 361 10.20 2.83 17.43
C LYS A 361 10.38 2.44 15.99
N ILE A 362 10.55 3.41 15.11
CA ILE A 362 10.85 3.19 13.69
C ILE A 362 12.11 3.97 13.38
N ASP A 363 13.14 3.27 12.92
CA ASP A 363 14.39 3.90 12.57
C ASP A 363 14.27 4.73 11.30
N ARG A 364 15.14 5.72 11.20
CA ARG A 364 15.17 6.64 10.06
C ARG A 364 15.27 5.91 8.72
N ASP A 365 15.99 4.80 8.67
CA ASP A 365 16.15 3.97 7.48
C ASP A 365 14.84 3.36 6.95
N PHE A 366 13.82 3.24 7.78
CA PHE A 366 12.47 2.83 7.39
C PHE A 366 11.55 4.00 7.05
N GLN A 367 11.95 5.25 7.31
CA GLN A 367 11.13 6.45 7.12
C GLN A 367 11.59 7.34 5.96
N LEU A 368 12.88 7.25 5.57
CA LEU A 368 13.41 8.02 4.45
C LEU A 368 13.01 7.41 3.12
N PRO A 369 12.41 8.20 2.21
CA PRO A 369 12.07 7.73 0.88
C PRO A 369 13.29 7.19 0.14
N PHE A 370 13.19 5.95 -0.33
CA PHE A 370 14.24 5.29 -1.10
C PHE A 370 14.00 5.46 -2.60
N LYS A 371 14.88 6.21 -3.26
CA LYS A 371 14.85 6.34 -4.72
C LYS A 371 15.82 5.32 -5.33
N ALA A 372 15.28 4.36 -6.08
CA ALA A 372 16.06 3.37 -6.78
C ALA A 372 16.82 4.00 -7.96
N THR A 373 18.13 4.11 -7.81
CA THR A 373 19.11 4.52 -8.83
C THR A 373 20.27 3.53 -8.81
N HIS A 374 21.10 3.50 -9.86
CA HIS A 374 22.29 2.66 -9.87
C HIS A 374 23.21 2.93 -8.67
N ALA A 375 23.36 4.20 -8.31
CA ALA A 375 24.20 4.58 -7.17
C ALA A 375 23.59 4.15 -5.83
N SER A 376 22.28 4.38 -5.59
CA SER A 376 21.64 4.01 -4.33
C SER A 376 21.53 2.49 -4.16
N MET A 377 21.26 1.75 -5.23
CA MET A 377 21.23 0.28 -5.20
C MET A 377 22.59 -0.35 -4.95
N ALA A 378 23.63 0.18 -5.58
CA ALA A 378 25.01 -0.29 -5.37
C ALA A 378 25.59 0.08 -3.99
N ALA A 379 25.02 1.08 -3.33
CA ALA A 379 25.42 1.52 -1.98
C ALA A 379 24.75 0.74 -0.84
N LEU A 380 23.78 -0.16 -1.16
CA LEU A 380 23.12 -0.96 -0.13
C LEU A 380 24.09 -2.01 0.43
N ASP A 381 24.29 -1.99 1.74
CA ASP A 381 25.05 -3.01 2.45
C ASP A 381 24.12 -4.20 2.80
N VAL A 382 24.33 -5.34 2.16
CA VAL A 382 23.62 -6.60 2.41
C VAL A 382 24.58 -7.62 3.03
N SER A 383 25.17 -7.26 4.16
CA SER A 383 26.10 -8.06 4.93
C SER A 383 25.42 -8.83 6.06
N GLU A 384 25.88 -10.06 6.34
CA GLU A 384 25.41 -10.88 7.47
C GLU A 384 25.86 -10.30 8.84
N ASP A 385 26.87 -9.44 8.85
CA ASP A 385 27.43 -8.84 10.08
C ASP A 385 26.59 -7.69 10.61
N LEU A 386 25.67 -7.15 9.80
CA LEU A 386 24.78 -6.06 10.24
C LEU A 386 23.83 -6.51 11.36
N PRO A 387 23.46 -5.58 12.29
CA PRO A 387 22.33 -5.76 13.16
C PRO A 387 21.07 -6.17 12.34
N LYS A 388 20.30 -7.13 12.81
CA LYS A 388 19.24 -7.74 11.99
C LYS A 388 18.15 -6.76 11.56
N HIS A 389 17.84 -5.72 12.34
CA HIS A 389 16.92 -4.66 11.95
C HIS A 389 17.49 -3.78 10.81
N GLU A 390 18.80 -3.50 10.82
CA GLU A 390 19.46 -2.75 9.73
C GLU A 390 19.56 -3.58 8.45
N LEU A 391 19.92 -4.86 8.55
CA LEU A 391 19.89 -5.78 7.40
C LEU A 391 18.47 -5.87 6.80
N ALA A 392 17.42 -5.95 7.63
CA ALA A 392 16.05 -5.96 7.17
C ALA A 392 15.67 -4.66 6.41
N ALA A 393 16.16 -3.50 6.86
CA ALA A 393 15.97 -2.22 6.18
C ALA A 393 16.63 -2.22 4.79
N ASN A 394 17.86 -2.72 4.68
CA ASN A 394 18.55 -2.78 3.40
C ASN A 394 17.94 -3.82 2.45
N LEU A 395 17.56 -5.00 2.94
CA LEU A 395 16.83 -5.99 2.15
C LEU A 395 15.49 -5.42 1.65
N ARG A 396 14.74 -4.70 2.50
CA ARG A 396 13.52 -4.00 2.07
C ARG A 396 13.79 -3.05 0.90
N ARG A 397 14.86 -2.24 0.99
CA ARG A 397 15.26 -1.30 -0.08
C ARG A 397 15.64 -2.03 -1.37
N VAL A 398 16.29 -3.19 -1.28
CA VAL A 398 16.56 -4.06 -2.44
C VAL A 398 15.25 -4.45 -3.12
N PHE A 399 14.26 -4.96 -2.37
CA PHE A 399 12.95 -5.32 -2.91
C PHE A 399 12.20 -4.11 -3.48
N SER A 400 12.26 -2.94 -2.80
CA SER A 400 11.67 -1.69 -3.30
C SER A 400 12.28 -1.28 -4.66
N GLY A 401 13.61 -1.40 -4.80
CA GLY A 401 14.32 -1.14 -6.05
C GLY A 401 13.90 -2.11 -7.17
N ILE A 402 13.75 -3.39 -6.87
CA ILE A 402 13.30 -4.42 -7.82
C ILE A 402 11.85 -4.16 -8.25
N VAL A 403 10.95 -3.85 -7.32
CA VAL A 403 9.55 -3.47 -7.65
C VAL A 403 9.55 -2.24 -8.54
N SER A 404 10.31 -1.20 -8.20
CA SER A 404 10.40 0.03 -8.99
C SER A 404 10.95 -0.25 -10.39
N GLY A 405 11.98 -1.08 -10.52
CA GLY A 405 12.60 -1.46 -11.79
C GLY A 405 11.71 -2.28 -12.72
N ASN A 406 10.62 -2.87 -12.19
CA ASN A 406 9.66 -3.62 -13.00
C ASN A 406 8.39 -2.84 -13.34
N VAL A 407 8.09 -1.73 -12.63
CA VAL A 407 6.78 -1.08 -12.72
C VAL A 407 6.85 0.43 -12.96
N ARG A 408 7.86 1.14 -12.42
CA ARG A 408 7.94 2.60 -12.52
C ARG A 408 8.62 3.07 -13.79
N GLU A 409 7.98 3.95 -14.53
CA GLU A 409 8.47 4.44 -15.82
C GLU A 409 9.84 5.11 -15.74
N ASP A 410 10.09 5.93 -14.71
CA ASP A 410 11.37 6.59 -14.48
C ASP A 410 12.52 5.61 -14.21
N THR A 411 12.24 4.56 -13.44
CA THR A 411 13.21 3.51 -13.11
C THR A 411 13.46 2.57 -14.29
N LEU A 412 12.42 2.22 -15.04
CA LEU A 412 12.54 1.44 -16.28
C LEU A 412 13.42 2.17 -17.31
N ALA A 413 13.23 3.48 -17.49
CA ALA A 413 14.07 4.28 -18.39
C ALA A 413 15.54 4.31 -17.96
N LEU A 414 15.84 4.31 -16.64
CA LEU A 414 17.21 4.21 -16.14
C LEU A 414 17.84 2.84 -16.46
N ILE A 415 17.07 1.76 -16.30
CA ILE A 415 17.52 0.39 -16.59
C ILE A 415 17.73 0.18 -18.10
N GLU A 416 16.81 0.71 -18.93
CA GLU A 416 16.96 0.65 -20.39
C GLU A 416 18.22 1.39 -20.87
N LYS A 417 18.55 2.52 -20.23
CA LYS A 417 19.71 3.34 -20.59
C LYS A 417 21.04 2.78 -20.09
N ASP A 418 21.10 2.39 -18.79
CA ASP A 418 22.35 2.13 -18.07
C ASP A 418 22.50 0.66 -17.67
N GLY A 419 21.54 -0.21 -18.05
CA GLY A 419 21.51 -1.63 -17.72
C GLY A 419 20.92 -1.93 -16.34
N PRO A 420 20.89 -3.19 -15.90
CA PRO A 420 20.32 -3.60 -14.63
C PRO A 420 21.09 -3.04 -13.42
N PHE A 421 20.39 -2.84 -12.31
CA PHE A 421 21.00 -2.45 -11.03
C PHE A 421 22.03 -3.48 -10.58
N ARG A 422 23.13 -3.03 -9.99
CA ARG A 422 24.08 -3.89 -9.29
C ARG A 422 23.73 -3.92 -7.82
N ILE A 423 23.62 -5.13 -7.26
CA ILE A 423 23.38 -5.36 -5.83
C ILE A 423 24.55 -6.21 -5.35
N THR A 424 25.28 -5.72 -4.34
CA THR A 424 26.39 -6.41 -3.74
C THR A 424 26.07 -6.78 -2.29
N GLY A 425 26.56 -7.96 -1.85
CA GLY A 425 26.31 -8.44 -0.51
C GLY A 425 27.00 -9.77 -0.24
N SER A 426 26.68 -10.39 0.89
CA SER A 426 27.11 -11.74 1.19
C SER A 426 26.61 -12.70 0.10
N GLY A 427 27.51 -13.49 -0.50
CA GLY A 427 27.18 -14.44 -1.58
C GLY A 427 26.01 -15.37 -1.21
N ARG A 428 25.92 -15.75 0.06
CA ARG A 428 24.81 -16.56 0.59
C ARG A 428 23.47 -15.83 0.53
N ILE A 429 23.41 -14.58 1.02
CA ILE A 429 22.17 -13.78 0.99
C ILE A 429 21.76 -13.51 -0.44
N MET A 430 22.72 -13.23 -1.31
CA MET A 430 22.45 -12.94 -2.72
C MET A 430 21.87 -14.14 -3.45
N THR A 431 22.38 -15.36 -3.20
CA THR A 431 21.83 -16.60 -3.75
C THR A 431 20.37 -16.81 -3.28
N LEU A 432 20.10 -16.64 -1.98
CA LEU A 432 18.75 -16.78 -1.42
C LEU A 432 17.77 -15.74 -1.99
N LEU A 433 18.23 -14.52 -2.24
CA LEU A 433 17.44 -13.46 -2.86
C LEU A 433 17.07 -13.83 -4.31
N ASP A 434 18.06 -14.30 -5.08
CA ASP A 434 17.86 -14.69 -6.47
C ASP A 434 16.91 -15.88 -6.60
N ASP A 435 17.07 -16.91 -5.77
CA ASP A 435 16.18 -18.06 -5.69
C ASP A 435 14.73 -17.67 -5.36
N LEU A 436 14.54 -16.75 -4.41
CA LEU A 436 13.23 -16.26 -4.02
C LEU A 436 12.56 -15.48 -5.16
N LEU A 437 13.31 -14.60 -5.83
CA LEU A 437 12.80 -13.81 -6.93
C LEU A 437 12.49 -14.67 -8.16
N ALA A 438 13.35 -15.63 -8.48
CA ALA A 438 13.11 -16.63 -9.54
C ALA A 438 11.83 -17.43 -9.28
N ALA A 439 11.57 -17.79 -8.01
CA ALA A 439 10.33 -18.46 -7.62
C ALA A 439 9.10 -17.57 -7.81
N PHE A 440 9.17 -16.28 -7.49
CA PHE A 440 8.07 -15.33 -7.72
C PHE A 440 7.73 -15.19 -9.20
N VAL A 441 8.74 -15.13 -10.06
CA VAL A 441 8.55 -15.12 -11.51
C VAL A 441 7.88 -16.40 -11.99
N LYS A 442 8.43 -17.57 -11.61
CA LYS A 442 7.88 -18.89 -11.97
C LYS A 442 6.41 -19.04 -11.53
N GLN A 443 6.07 -18.48 -10.37
CA GLN A 443 4.70 -18.52 -9.82
C GLN A 443 3.81 -17.37 -10.35
N ARG A 444 4.31 -16.54 -11.27
CA ARG A 444 3.62 -15.38 -11.84
C ARG A 444 3.11 -14.40 -10.78
N ARG A 445 3.90 -14.19 -9.71
CA ARG A 445 3.57 -13.29 -8.58
C ARG A 445 4.10 -11.87 -8.76
N MET A 446 4.77 -11.60 -9.87
CA MET A 446 5.29 -10.29 -10.22
C MET A 446 4.57 -9.78 -11.47
N LYS A 447 4.20 -8.47 -11.46
CA LYS A 447 3.74 -7.77 -12.66
C LYS A 447 4.98 -7.46 -13.48
N LEU A 448 5.06 -8.01 -14.69
CA LEU A 448 6.21 -7.85 -15.59
C LEU A 448 5.79 -6.97 -16.76
N ALA A 449 6.73 -6.18 -17.26
CA ALA A 449 6.51 -5.31 -18.42
C ALA A 449 6.41 -6.10 -19.75
N SER A 450 6.84 -7.38 -19.78
CA SER A 450 6.78 -8.26 -20.93
C SER A 450 6.51 -9.72 -20.51
N ASP A 451 6.14 -10.57 -21.46
CA ASP A 451 5.96 -12.02 -21.23
C ASP A 451 7.27 -12.73 -20.86
N GLU A 452 8.41 -12.15 -21.21
CA GLU A 452 9.74 -12.63 -20.85
C GLU A 452 10.31 -11.80 -19.71
N TYR A 453 10.68 -12.47 -18.63
CA TYR A 453 11.33 -11.81 -17.48
C TYR A 453 12.79 -11.52 -17.75
N ILE A 454 13.12 -10.25 -17.88
CA ILE A 454 14.49 -9.78 -17.89
C ILE A 454 14.74 -9.15 -16.51
N PRO A 455 15.66 -9.73 -15.69
CA PRO A 455 15.95 -9.16 -14.37
C PRO A 455 16.43 -7.71 -14.46
N CYS A 456 15.77 -6.83 -13.72
CA CYS A 456 16.16 -5.41 -13.59
C CYS A 456 17.37 -5.23 -12.65
N TYR A 457 17.97 -6.32 -12.18
CA TYR A 457 19.10 -6.33 -11.27
C TYR A 457 20.12 -7.42 -11.68
N ARG A 458 21.37 -7.25 -11.23
CA ARG A 458 22.41 -8.26 -11.23
C ARG A 458 22.97 -8.37 -9.82
N VAL A 459 23.17 -9.60 -9.40
CA VAL A 459 23.84 -9.92 -8.15
C VAL A 459 25.33 -10.08 -8.46
N ASP A 460 26.15 -9.17 -7.96
CA ASP A 460 27.61 -9.35 -8.01
C ASP A 460 27.97 -10.24 -6.80
N GLY A 461 28.20 -11.55 -7.04
CA GLY A 461 28.66 -12.46 -6.01
C GLY A 461 30.04 -12.05 -5.51
N GLY A 462 30.12 -11.77 -4.22
CA GLY A 462 31.41 -11.76 -3.55
C GLY A 462 31.96 -13.19 -3.52
N ASP A 463 33.18 -13.38 -3.96
CA ASP A 463 33.99 -14.59 -3.83
C ASP A 463 34.06 -15.09 -2.38
#